data_6653f1a5d01a5c1cf2182b5073983390
#
_entry.id   6653f1a5d01a5c1cf2182b5073983390
#
_cell.length_a   1.000
_cell.length_b   1.000
_cell.length_c   1.000
_cell.angle_alpha   90.00
_cell.angle_beta   90.00
_cell.angle_gamma   90.00
#
_symmetry.space_group_name_H-M   'P 1'
#
loop_
_entity.id
_entity.type
_entity.pdbx_description
1 polymer ?
#
loop_
_entity_poly.entity_id
_entity_poly.type
_entity_poly.pdbx_seq_one_letter_code
_entity_poly.pdbx_strand_id
1 'polypeptide(L)'
;MPHLFAPLRIALVCLHTSPGDEPGSGDAGGMNVVVRHQAEALASAGHHVEILTRRSSPVSEPVQLSPGVTLRFLDAGPARPVPKGDHEEFIEAFRLQMDALGPYDVIHSHHWFSGMAALPLARRRGTPHVQSFHSIAADPSTPLSAGERPESPGRMAGEAWLAQESDALVAISEAEADTILQRLGGSPERITIVLPGVDGILFRPTDIRAAGLTGAIDIRGYAVVAGRLQPLKGLDLAIEAIAAVPEPIRPELVIAGDASADYDGYIDELRALAARHGIERNVRFVGPQSRVDLALLLSGARVVLVPSHSETYGLVALEAAASGVPVVAAAAGGLREAVLDGDTGVVLDSRDPEVWAGALTQILSNPAFARRLSLAARERAEHLDWPRSANGLVTVYRSLVRPGGVLPSLLSA
;
A
#
# COMPACT_ATOMS: atom_id res chain seq x y z
N MET A 1 29.08 7.33 9.93
CA MET A 1 29.41 7.12 11.36
C MET A 1 29.05 5.71 11.72
N PRO A 2 29.93 4.88 12.28
CA PRO A 2 29.61 3.49 12.62
C PRO A 2 28.61 3.47 13.79
N HIS A 3 27.70 2.53 13.71
CA HIS A 3 26.56 2.21 14.55
C HIS A 3 26.77 2.47 16.05
N LEU A 4 26.19 3.56 16.58
CA LEU A 4 26.17 3.92 18.00
C LEU A 4 25.33 2.95 18.86
N PHE A 5 24.64 1.98 18.25
CA PHE A 5 23.72 1.07 18.93
C PHE A 5 23.81 -0.36 18.37
N ALA A 6 23.65 -1.36 19.23
CA ALA A 6 23.62 -2.76 18.84
C ALA A 6 22.53 -3.05 17.79
N PRO A 7 22.78 -3.98 16.84
CA PRO A 7 21.76 -4.51 15.94
C PRO A 7 20.56 -5.06 16.71
N LEU A 8 19.37 -4.83 16.20
CA LEU A 8 18.13 -5.44 16.70
C LEU A 8 17.79 -6.69 15.90
N ARG A 9 17.20 -7.68 16.54
CA ARG A 9 16.53 -8.83 15.93
C ARG A 9 15.05 -8.55 15.86
N ILE A 10 14.53 -8.35 14.67
CA ILE A 10 13.18 -7.86 14.40
C ILE A 10 12.36 -8.97 13.74
N ALA A 11 11.19 -9.30 14.31
CA ALA A 11 10.19 -10.09 13.62
C ALA A 11 9.14 -9.18 12.99
N LEU A 12 8.97 -9.23 11.66
CA LEU A 12 7.85 -8.62 10.94
C LEU A 12 6.82 -9.71 10.65
N VAL A 13 5.63 -9.59 11.19
CA VAL A 13 4.61 -10.65 11.13
C VAL A 13 3.55 -10.30 10.09
N CYS A 14 3.38 -11.14 9.07
CA CYS A 14 2.46 -10.99 7.95
C CYS A 14 1.68 -12.28 7.69
N LEU A 15 0.65 -12.57 8.51
CA LEU A 15 -0.04 -13.86 8.49
C LEU A 15 -0.70 -14.16 7.14
N HIS A 16 -1.51 -13.25 6.60
CA HIS A 16 -2.46 -13.54 5.52
C HIS A 16 -1.89 -13.38 4.11
N THR A 17 -0.79 -12.66 3.95
CA THR A 17 -0.14 -12.44 2.65
C THR A 17 1.37 -12.34 2.82
N SER A 18 2.11 -12.90 1.88
CA SER A 18 3.58 -12.96 1.95
C SER A 18 4.22 -11.75 1.29
N PRO A 19 5.08 -10.98 2.01
CA PRO A 19 5.90 -9.94 1.38
C PRO A 19 6.92 -10.46 0.35
N GLY A 20 7.04 -11.77 0.20
CA GLY A 20 7.80 -12.39 -0.88
C GLY A 20 7.04 -12.55 -2.20
N ASP A 21 5.71 -12.38 -2.18
CA ASP A 21 4.87 -12.48 -3.37
C ASP A 21 4.93 -11.19 -4.20
N GLU A 22 4.78 -11.32 -5.53
CA GLU A 22 4.76 -10.17 -6.44
C GLU A 22 3.51 -9.32 -6.20
N PRO A 23 3.65 -8.00 -5.97
CA PRO A 23 2.52 -7.10 -5.79
C PRO A 23 1.60 -7.08 -7.01
N GLY A 24 0.28 -7.04 -6.77
CA GLY A 24 -0.73 -7.06 -7.82
C GLY A 24 -1.19 -8.47 -8.22
N SER A 25 -0.62 -9.53 -7.63
CA SER A 25 -1.07 -10.91 -7.77
C SER A 25 -1.86 -11.35 -6.53
N GLY A 26 -3.03 -11.94 -6.72
CA GLY A 26 -3.88 -12.40 -5.61
C GLY A 26 -4.16 -11.28 -4.57
N ASP A 27 -3.87 -11.56 -3.30
CA ASP A 27 -4.02 -10.58 -2.20
C ASP A 27 -2.75 -9.74 -1.94
N ALA A 28 -1.67 -9.97 -2.68
CA ALA A 28 -0.45 -9.18 -2.55
C ALA A 28 -0.66 -7.74 -3.05
N GLY A 29 -0.50 -6.77 -2.18
CA GLY A 29 -0.77 -5.35 -2.45
C GLY A 29 0.19 -4.40 -1.77
N GLY A 30 -0.28 -3.18 -1.48
CA GLY A 30 0.54 -2.12 -0.89
C GLY A 30 1.22 -2.52 0.42
N MET A 31 0.55 -3.27 1.30
CA MET A 31 1.16 -3.77 2.54
C MET A 31 2.42 -4.61 2.26
N ASN A 32 2.37 -5.52 1.28
CA ASN A 32 3.51 -6.36 0.91
C ASN A 32 4.71 -5.52 0.46
N VAL A 33 4.46 -4.47 -0.35
CA VAL A 33 5.48 -3.51 -0.79
C VAL A 33 6.10 -2.79 0.40
N VAL A 34 5.27 -2.25 1.31
CA VAL A 34 5.75 -1.54 2.50
C VAL A 34 6.61 -2.45 3.37
N VAL A 35 6.10 -3.62 3.75
CA VAL A 35 6.83 -4.55 4.65
C VAL A 35 8.13 -5.03 4.02
N ARG A 36 8.11 -5.39 2.74
CA ARG A 36 9.29 -5.83 2.02
C ARG A 36 10.40 -4.79 2.04
N HIS A 37 10.11 -3.58 1.61
CA HIS A 37 11.11 -2.53 1.51
C HIS A 37 11.54 -1.98 2.88
N GLN A 38 10.64 -1.91 3.86
CA GLN A 38 11.02 -1.60 5.23
C GLN A 38 11.97 -2.65 5.81
N ALA A 39 11.72 -3.95 5.56
CA ALA A 39 12.62 -5.02 5.98
C ALA A 39 14.01 -4.88 5.36
N GLU A 40 14.08 -4.62 4.06
CA GLU A 40 15.33 -4.42 3.32
C GLU A 40 16.10 -3.18 3.81
N ALA A 41 15.40 -2.08 4.08
CA ALA A 41 16.01 -0.87 4.61
C ALA A 41 16.50 -1.03 6.07
N LEU A 42 15.73 -1.73 6.92
CA LEU A 42 16.15 -2.09 8.28
C LEU A 42 17.40 -2.98 8.27
N ALA A 43 17.45 -3.97 7.39
CA ALA A 43 18.63 -4.83 7.24
C ALA A 43 19.84 -4.05 6.71
N SER A 44 19.63 -3.14 5.77
CA SER A 44 20.69 -2.23 5.27
C SER A 44 21.20 -1.28 6.36
N ALA A 45 20.37 -0.95 7.35
CA ALA A 45 20.76 -0.19 8.54
C ALA A 45 21.47 -1.06 9.60
N GLY A 46 21.72 -2.36 9.31
CA GLY A 46 22.49 -3.26 10.16
C GLY A 46 21.68 -4.08 11.15
N HIS A 47 20.34 -4.13 11.01
CA HIS A 47 19.45 -4.96 11.82
C HIS A 47 19.28 -6.36 11.20
N HIS A 48 18.85 -7.34 12.00
CA HIS A 48 18.47 -8.67 11.53
C HIS A 48 16.96 -8.77 11.46
N VAL A 49 16.42 -8.99 10.25
CA VAL A 49 14.98 -8.99 10.02
C VAL A 49 14.51 -10.38 9.59
N GLU A 50 13.52 -10.90 10.30
CA GLU A 50 12.83 -12.12 9.93
C GLU A 50 11.37 -11.79 9.66
N ILE A 51 10.90 -12.05 8.42
CA ILE A 51 9.51 -11.92 8.04
C ILE A 51 8.83 -13.25 8.26
N LEU A 52 7.77 -13.28 9.07
CA LEU A 52 7.00 -14.48 9.37
C LEU A 52 5.67 -14.44 8.62
N THR A 53 5.42 -15.42 7.76
CA THR A 53 4.19 -15.52 6.97
C THR A 53 3.61 -16.93 7.01
N ARG A 54 2.33 -17.07 6.76
CA ARG A 54 1.68 -18.38 6.62
C ARG A 54 2.16 -19.06 5.34
N ARG A 55 2.42 -20.34 5.41
CA ARG A 55 2.75 -21.15 4.24
C ARG A 55 1.52 -21.29 3.33
N SER A 56 1.60 -20.74 2.13
CA SER A 56 0.57 -20.78 1.08
C SER A 56 0.98 -21.57 -0.16
N SER A 57 2.11 -22.28 -0.10
CA SER A 57 2.68 -23.05 -1.20
C SER A 57 3.39 -24.30 -0.65
N PRO A 58 3.85 -25.24 -1.50
CA PRO A 58 4.67 -26.37 -1.08
C PRO A 58 6.01 -25.98 -0.46
N VAL A 59 6.49 -24.74 -0.69
CA VAL A 59 7.77 -24.26 -0.14
C VAL A 59 7.63 -24.12 1.37
N SER A 60 8.51 -24.77 2.13
CA SER A 60 8.56 -24.75 3.60
C SER A 60 9.87 -24.18 4.14
N GLU A 61 10.94 -24.26 3.36
CA GLU A 61 12.25 -23.77 3.77
C GLU A 61 12.29 -22.23 3.77
N PRO A 62 12.98 -21.62 4.75
CA PRO A 62 13.17 -20.18 4.76
C PRO A 62 13.91 -19.69 3.51
N VAL A 63 13.49 -18.53 3.01
CA VAL A 63 14.08 -17.89 1.82
C VAL A 63 14.79 -16.60 2.22
N GLN A 64 16.03 -16.43 1.77
CA GLN A 64 16.74 -15.18 1.89
C GLN A 64 16.24 -14.21 0.82
N LEU A 65 15.45 -13.20 1.21
CA LEU A 65 14.91 -12.20 0.28
C LEU A 65 15.96 -11.17 -0.15
N SER A 66 16.83 -10.77 0.79
CA SER A 66 17.97 -9.89 0.57
C SER A 66 18.96 -10.07 1.73
N PRO A 67 20.20 -9.55 1.66
CA PRO A 67 21.15 -9.63 2.78
C PRO A 67 20.52 -9.11 4.08
N GLY A 68 20.48 -9.97 5.11
CA GLY A 68 19.90 -9.63 6.43
C GLY A 68 18.37 -9.75 6.54
N VAL A 69 17.64 -10.14 5.48
CA VAL A 69 16.18 -10.35 5.49
C VAL A 69 15.85 -11.79 5.16
N THR A 70 15.31 -12.53 6.11
CA THR A 70 14.85 -13.92 5.94
C THR A 70 13.32 -13.97 5.94
N LEU A 71 12.72 -14.58 4.94
CA LEU A 71 11.30 -14.93 4.89
C LEU A 71 11.12 -16.37 5.40
N ARG A 72 10.30 -16.52 6.43
CA ARG A 72 9.99 -17.84 7.02
C ARG A 72 8.52 -18.16 6.87
N PHE A 73 8.24 -19.38 6.41
CA PHE A 73 6.90 -19.90 6.24
C PHE A 73 6.47 -20.71 7.46
N LEU A 74 5.30 -20.38 8.02
CA LEU A 74 4.74 -21.08 9.17
C LEU A 74 3.55 -21.95 8.76
N ASP A 75 3.49 -23.16 9.30
CA ASP A 75 2.41 -24.11 9.05
C ASP A 75 1.17 -23.74 9.87
N ALA A 76 0.26 -23.01 9.24
CA ALA A 76 -1.02 -22.61 9.81
C ALA A 76 -2.13 -22.75 8.75
N GLY A 77 -2.83 -23.87 8.80
CA GLY A 77 -3.84 -24.22 7.78
C GLY A 77 -3.24 -24.83 6.51
N PRO A 78 -3.99 -24.86 5.41
CA PRO A 78 -3.57 -25.56 4.20
C PRO A 78 -2.42 -24.83 3.47
N ALA A 79 -1.50 -25.60 2.88
CA ALA A 79 -0.38 -25.06 2.09
C ALA A 79 -0.83 -24.61 0.68
N ARG A 80 -1.81 -23.74 0.62
CA ARG A 80 -2.37 -23.12 -0.61
C ARG A 80 -2.92 -21.74 -0.29
N PRO A 81 -3.13 -20.88 -1.30
CA PRO A 81 -3.87 -19.63 -1.12
C PRO A 81 -5.28 -19.91 -0.57
N VAL A 82 -5.76 -19.02 0.28
CA VAL A 82 -7.13 -19.03 0.82
C VAL A 82 -7.68 -17.59 0.77
N PRO A 83 -9.00 -17.39 0.69
CA PRO A 83 -9.61 -16.07 0.72
C PRO A 83 -9.19 -15.29 1.96
N LYS A 84 -9.06 -13.97 1.84
CA LYS A 84 -8.56 -13.12 2.92
C LYS A 84 -9.35 -13.31 4.23
N GLY A 85 -10.69 -13.36 4.16
CA GLY A 85 -11.56 -13.52 5.33
C GLY A 85 -11.36 -14.82 6.12
N ASP A 86 -10.89 -15.88 5.47
CA ASP A 86 -10.73 -17.21 6.07
C ASP A 86 -9.47 -17.32 6.95
N HIS A 87 -8.59 -16.31 6.95
CA HIS A 87 -7.35 -16.34 7.74
C HIS A 87 -7.56 -16.20 9.24
N GLU A 88 -8.73 -15.77 9.69
CA GLU A 88 -9.05 -15.69 11.12
C GLU A 88 -8.92 -17.03 11.83
N GLU A 89 -9.32 -18.13 11.18
CA GLU A 89 -9.24 -19.48 11.74
C GLU A 89 -7.79 -20.00 11.95
N PHE A 90 -6.80 -19.39 11.27
CA PHE A 90 -5.40 -19.80 11.36
C PHE A 90 -4.59 -19.02 12.40
N ILE A 91 -5.17 -18.02 13.07
CA ILE A 91 -4.48 -17.15 14.02
C ILE A 91 -3.80 -17.97 15.13
N GLU A 92 -4.53 -18.90 15.74
CA GLU A 92 -4.00 -19.71 16.85
C GLU A 92 -2.91 -20.69 16.39
N ALA A 93 -3.11 -21.37 15.26
CA ALA A 93 -2.11 -22.26 14.71
C ALA A 93 -0.82 -21.50 14.34
N PHE A 94 -0.95 -20.30 13.78
CA PHE A 94 0.18 -19.44 13.45
C PHE A 94 0.93 -18.99 14.71
N ARG A 95 0.21 -18.59 15.76
CA ARG A 95 0.79 -18.22 17.07
C ARG A 95 1.61 -19.37 17.68
N LEU A 96 1.11 -20.60 17.62
CA LEU A 96 1.82 -21.77 18.12
C LEU A 96 3.13 -22.02 17.36
N GLN A 97 3.15 -21.82 16.05
CA GLN A 97 4.38 -21.95 15.26
C GLN A 97 5.39 -20.83 15.58
N MET A 98 4.91 -19.60 15.80
CA MET A 98 5.77 -18.49 16.23
C MET A 98 6.44 -18.76 17.59
N ASP A 99 5.81 -19.52 18.47
CA ASP A 99 6.32 -19.82 19.81
C ASP A 99 7.63 -20.63 19.82
N ALA A 100 7.94 -21.33 18.74
CA ALA A 100 9.20 -22.04 18.55
C ALA A 100 10.35 -21.15 18.01
N LEU A 101 10.07 -19.88 17.69
CA LEU A 101 11.03 -18.99 17.04
C LEU A 101 11.56 -17.89 17.99
N GLY A 102 12.62 -17.23 17.58
CA GLY A 102 13.22 -16.13 18.34
C GLY A 102 14.49 -16.57 19.08
N PRO A 103 14.94 -15.81 20.09
CA PRO A 103 14.31 -14.59 20.63
C PRO A 103 14.39 -13.40 19.64
N TYR A 104 13.44 -12.48 19.77
CA TYR A 104 13.41 -11.20 19.07
C TYR A 104 13.46 -10.06 20.09
N ASP A 105 14.05 -8.92 19.69
CA ASP A 105 14.07 -7.70 20.50
C ASP A 105 12.75 -6.93 20.35
N VAL A 106 12.07 -7.09 19.20
CA VAL A 106 10.76 -6.51 18.92
C VAL A 106 9.98 -7.38 17.95
N ILE A 107 8.67 -7.45 18.14
CA ILE A 107 7.73 -8.10 17.23
C ILE A 107 6.81 -7.01 16.67
N HIS A 108 6.85 -6.79 15.34
CA HIS A 108 6.02 -5.83 14.64
C HIS A 108 5.04 -6.56 13.72
N SER A 109 3.76 -6.43 14.04
CA SER A 109 2.68 -7.09 13.31
C SER A 109 2.05 -6.18 12.28
N HIS A 110 1.81 -6.72 11.09
CA HIS A 110 1.17 -6.03 9.98
C HIS A 110 -0.19 -6.66 9.70
N HIS A 111 -1.24 -5.86 9.74
CA HIS A 111 -2.64 -6.26 9.70
C HIS A 111 -3.11 -6.95 11.00
N TRP A 112 -4.43 -6.91 11.25
CA TRP A 112 -5.00 -7.38 12.50
C TRP A 112 -4.81 -8.89 12.76
N PHE A 113 -4.88 -9.77 11.73
CA PHE A 113 -4.62 -11.20 11.91
C PHE A 113 -3.26 -11.48 12.54
N SER A 114 -2.24 -10.76 12.05
CA SER A 114 -0.87 -10.88 12.55
C SER A 114 -0.75 -10.42 13.99
N GLY A 115 -1.40 -9.31 14.32
CA GLY A 115 -1.43 -8.77 15.67
C GLY A 115 -2.11 -9.72 16.67
N MET A 116 -3.25 -10.30 16.29
CA MET A 116 -3.97 -11.26 17.11
C MET A 116 -3.14 -12.52 17.42
N ALA A 117 -2.31 -12.95 16.48
CA ALA A 117 -1.37 -14.04 16.72
C ALA A 117 -0.18 -13.61 17.60
N ALA A 118 0.39 -12.44 17.34
CA ALA A 118 1.67 -12.03 17.88
C ALA A 118 1.59 -11.40 19.29
N LEU A 119 0.61 -10.53 19.55
CA LEU A 119 0.53 -9.80 20.82
C LEU A 119 0.43 -10.72 22.07
N PRO A 120 -0.37 -11.80 22.09
CA PRO A 120 -0.38 -12.71 23.23
C PRO A 120 0.97 -13.38 23.49
N LEU A 121 1.71 -13.71 22.41
CA LEU A 121 3.05 -14.28 22.49
C LEU A 121 4.07 -13.26 23.00
N ALA A 122 4.04 -12.05 22.46
CA ALA A 122 4.91 -10.94 22.83
C ALA A 122 4.79 -10.64 24.35
N ARG A 123 3.56 -10.52 24.84
CA ARG A 123 3.27 -10.32 26.28
C ARG A 123 3.83 -11.43 27.14
N ARG A 124 3.60 -12.68 26.77
CA ARG A 124 4.09 -13.84 27.52
C ARG A 124 5.63 -13.86 27.62
N ARG A 125 6.31 -13.37 26.60
CA ARG A 125 7.77 -13.31 26.52
C ARG A 125 8.39 -12.03 27.06
N GLY A 126 7.57 -11.02 27.36
CA GLY A 126 8.05 -9.67 27.71
C GLY A 126 8.78 -8.98 26.54
N THR A 127 8.45 -9.35 25.31
CA THR A 127 8.99 -8.73 24.08
C THR A 127 8.06 -7.59 23.65
N PRO A 128 8.55 -6.38 23.39
CA PRO A 128 7.73 -5.29 22.90
C PRO A 128 6.97 -5.65 21.60
N HIS A 129 5.70 -5.26 21.54
CA HIS A 129 4.83 -5.47 20.39
C HIS A 129 4.46 -4.15 19.73
N VAL A 130 4.68 -4.06 18.42
CA VAL A 130 4.27 -2.93 17.57
C VAL A 130 3.19 -3.40 16.61
N GLN A 131 2.17 -2.59 16.37
CA GLN A 131 1.10 -2.89 15.42
C GLN A 131 1.01 -1.84 14.33
N SER A 132 1.00 -2.29 13.04
CA SER A 132 0.55 -1.52 11.87
C SER A 132 -0.69 -2.19 11.29
N PHE A 133 -1.74 -1.40 11.00
CA PHE A 133 -2.98 -1.97 10.46
C PHE A 133 -2.96 -2.08 8.95
N HIS A 134 -2.42 -1.08 8.21
CA HIS A 134 -2.42 -0.95 6.74
C HIS A 134 -3.81 -0.90 6.09
N SER A 135 -4.81 -1.39 6.77
CA SER A 135 -6.23 -1.21 6.49
C SER A 135 -7.00 -1.49 7.76
N ILE A 136 -7.98 -0.67 8.05
CA ILE A 136 -8.89 -0.80 9.18
C ILE A 136 -10.27 -1.13 8.61
N ALA A 137 -11.05 -1.97 9.29
CA ALA A 137 -12.42 -2.30 8.89
C ALA A 137 -13.21 -1.02 8.58
N ALA A 138 -14.05 -1.06 7.56
CA ALA A 138 -14.97 0.05 7.29
C ALA A 138 -15.91 0.27 8.49
N ASP A 139 -16.48 1.47 8.57
CA ASP A 139 -17.54 1.71 9.55
C ASP A 139 -18.73 0.79 9.24
N PRO A 140 -19.38 0.16 10.25
CA PRO A 140 -20.49 -0.75 10.03
C PRO A 140 -21.68 -0.14 9.27
N SER A 141 -21.79 1.18 9.29
CA SER A 141 -22.82 1.91 8.52
C SER A 141 -22.46 2.08 7.04
N THR A 142 -21.20 1.78 6.64
CA THR A 142 -20.76 1.89 5.24
C THR A 142 -21.37 0.75 4.43
N PRO A 143 -22.14 1.03 3.37
CA PRO A 143 -22.68 -0.01 2.51
C PRO A 143 -21.56 -0.82 1.84
N LEU A 144 -21.74 -2.14 1.79
CA LEU A 144 -20.85 -3.00 1.02
C LEU A 144 -21.02 -2.71 -0.49
N SER A 145 -19.91 -2.68 -1.21
CA SER A 145 -19.91 -2.66 -2.67
C SER A 145 -20.48 -3.98 -3.23
N ALA A 146 -20.98 -3.95 -4.46
CA ALA A 146 -21.46 -5.18 -5.10
C ALA A 146 -20.33 -6.22 -5.16
N GLY A 147 -20.59 -7.43 -4.65
CA GLY A 147 -19.60 -8.52 -4.55
C GLY A 147 -18.62 -8.43 -3.37
N GLU A 148 -18.67 -7.36 -2.59
CA GLU A 148 -17.85 -7.23 -1.40
C GLU A 148 -18.34 -8.17 -0.29
N ARG A 149 -17.40 -8.94 0.30
CA ARG A 149 -17.72 -9.79 1.44
C ARG A 149 -17.77 -8.98 2.73
N PRO A 150 -18.65 -9.35 3.68
CA PRO A 150 -18.59 -8.80 5.02
C PRO A 150 -17.20 -9.02 5.65
N GLU A 151 -16.83 -8.11 6.54
CA GLU A 151 -15.60 -8.27 7.31
C GLU A 151 -15.64 -9.54 8.17
N SER A 152 -14.46 -10.10 8.46
CA SER A 152 -14.34 -11.24 9.36
C SER A 152 -14.97 -10.92 10.71
N PRO A 153 -15.73 -11.83 11.35
CA PRO A 153 -16.49 -11.55 12.57
C PRO A 153 -15.67 -10.95 13.71
N GLY A 154 -14.43 -11.40 13.89
CA GLY A 154 -13.53 -10.92 14.95
C GLY A 154 -12.80 -9.62 14.65
N ARG A 155 -12.87 -9.10 13.41
CA ARG A 155 -12.00 -8.01 12.93
C ARG A 155 -12.14 -6.73 13.75
N MET A 156 -13.34 -6.22 13.91
CA MET A 156 -13.56 -4.95 14.59
C MET A 156 -13.12 -5.00 16.07
N ALA A 157 -13.49 -6.07 16.79
CA ALA A 157 -13.10 -6.25 18.17
C ALA A 157 -11.58 -6.48 18.29
N GLY A 158 -10.99 -7.23 17.36
CA GLY A 158 -9.55 -7.49 17.30
C GLY A 158 -8.74 -6.23 17.03
N GLU A 159 -9.16 -5.41 16.07
CA GLU A 159 -8.51 -4.12 15.77
C GLU A 159 -8.55 -3.18 16.99
N ALA A 160 -9.71 -3.04 17.63
CA ALA A 160 -9.85 -2.22 18.85
C ALA A 160 -8.97 -2.74 19.98
N TRP A 161 -8.95 -4.05 20.22
CA TRP A 161 -8.09 -4.66 21.23
C TRP A 161 -6.61 -4.43 20.95
N LEU A 162 -6.17 -4.60 19.70
CA LEU A 162 -4.78 -4.35 19.31
C LEU A 162 -4.38 -2.89 19.46
N ALA A 163 -5.27 -1.96 19.12
CA ALA A 163 -5.02 -0.52 19.27
C ALA A 163 -4.86 -0.12 20.75
N GLN A 164 -5.59 -0.78 21.66
CA GLN A 164 -5.54 -0.49 23.09
C GLN A 164 -4.39 -1.19 23.82
N GLU A 165 -3.92 -2.32 23.30
CA GLU A 165 -3.08 -3.24 24.06
C GLU A 165 -1.65 -3.41 23.53
N SER A 166 -1.35 -2.97 22.29
CA SER A 166 0.01 -2.97 21.75
C SER A 166 0.87 -1.91 22.42
N ASP A 167 2.17 -2.16 22.56
CA ASP A 167 3.10 -1.22 23.21
C ASP A 167 3.29 0.04 22.35
N ALA A 168 3.24 -0.09 21.03
CA ALA A 168 3.21 1.03 20.09
C ALA A 168 2.36 0.71 18.86
N LEU A 169 1.87 1.77 18.23
CA LEU A 169 1.10 1.73 17.00
C LEU A 169 1.83 2.56 15.94
N VAL A 170 2.04 1.98 14.76
CA VAL A 170 2.65 2.68 13.64
C VAL A 170 1.59 2.85 12.55
N ALA A 171 1.17 4.09 12.36
CA ALA A 171 0.30 4.50 11.26
C ALA A 171 1.13 4.94 10.05
N ILE A 172 0.65 4.70 8.84
CA ILE A 172 1.33 5.10 7.60
C ILE A 172 0.79 6.41 7.03
N SER A 173 -0.16 7.05 7.73
CA SER A 173 -0.76 8.36 7.39
C SER A 173 -1.39 8.99 8.62
N GLU A 174 -1.62 10.31 8.59
CA GLU A 174 -2.42 11.00 9.60
C GLU A 174 -3.87 10.49 9.61
N ALA A 175 -4.44 10.24 8.43
CA ALA A 175 -5.79 9.69 8.30
C ALA A 175 -5.95 8.30 8.96
N GLU A 176 -4.93 7.45 8.89
CA GLU A 176 -4.93 6.16 9.60
C GLU A 176 -4.78 6.39 11.11
N ALA A 177 -3.89 7.29 11.55
CA ALA A 177 -3.72 7.64 12.95
C ALA A 177 -5.03 8.19 13.57
N ASP A 178 -5.71 9.07 12.87
CA ASP A 178 -7.02 9.59 13.28
C ASP A 178 -8.07 8.47 13.41
N THR A 179 -8.09 7.53 12.48
CA THR A 179 -8.99 6.38 12.54
C THR A 179 -8.68 5.49 13.76
N ILE A 180 -7.41 5.26 14.06
CA ILE A 180 -6.97 4.50 15.23
C ILE A 180 -7.42 5.22 16.52
N LEU A 181 -7.25 6.52 16.59
CA LEU A 181 -7.65 7.33 17.75
C LEU A 181 -9.18 7.34 17.94
N GLN A 182 -9.92 7.68 16.89
CA GLN A 182 -11.35 7.98 16.98
C GLN A 182 -12.22 6.72 17.01
N ARG A 183 -11.82 5.65 16.31
CA ARG A 183 -12.65 4.45 16.14
C ARG A 183 -12.17 3.25 16.94
N LEU A 184 -10.86 3.09 17.12
CA LEU A 184 -10.30 1.92 17.79
C LEU A 184 -9.93 2.18 19.26
N GLY A 185 -9.97 3.44 19.71
CA GLY A 185 -9.62 3.82 21.08
C GLY A 185 -8.13 3.70 21.39
N GLY A 186 -7.29 3.87 20.35
CA GLY A 186 -5.84 3.96 20.54
C GLY A 186 -5.44 5.20 21.34
N SER A 187 -4.31 5.10 22.05
CA SER A 187 -3.77 6.23 22.85
C SER A 187 -2.78 7.04 22.00
N PRO A 188 -2.90 8.39 21.95
CA PRO A 188 -2.04 9.22 21.12
C PRO A 188 -0.55 9.07 21.48
N GLU A 189 -0.23 8.79 22.74
CA GLU A 189 1.17 8.62 23.18
C GLU A 189 1.81 7.35 22.64
N ARG A 190 1.02 6.39 22.14
CA ARG A 190 1.51 5.14 21.54
C ARG A 190 1.48 5.14 20.02
N ILE A 191 0.92 6.18 19.39
CA ILE A 191 0.83 6.27 17.93
C ILE A 191 2.01 7.09 17.39
N THR A 192 2.69 6.52 16.41
CA THR A 192 3.73 7.22 15.63
C THR A 192 3.40 7.08 14.15
N ILE A 193 3.43 8.20 13.41
CA ILE A 193 3.27 8.17 11.97
C ILE A 193 4.63 7.89 11.34
N VAL A 194 4.71 6.82 10.55
CA VAL A 194 5.89 6.46 9.76
C VAL A 194 5.44 6.30 8.31
N LEU A 195 5.66 7.34 7.52
CA LEU A 195 5.27 7.35 6.12
C LEU A 195 6.01 6.25 5.34
N PRO A 196 5.36 5.62 4.36
CA PRO A 196 6.02 4.70 3.45
C PRO A 196 7.02 5.45 2.57
N GLY A 197 7.97 4.71 2.02
CA GLY A 197 8.93 5.24 1.06
C GLY A 197 8.57 4.88 -0.38
N VAL A 198 9.36 5.39 -1.31
CA VAL A 198 9.40 4.96 -2.70
C VAL A 198 10.83 4.64 -3.11
N ASP A 199 10.99 3.68 -4.02
CA ASP A 199 12.28 3.42 -4.67
C ASP A 199 12.49 4.42 -5.82
N GLY A 200 13.14 5.55 -5.50
CA GLY A 200 13.41 6.62 -6.46
C GLY A 200 14.47 6.27 -7.53
N ILE A 201 15.12 5.10 -7.42
CA ILE A 201 16.00 4.55 -8.47
C ILE A 201 15.15 3.82 -9.51
N LEU A 202 14.21 3.04 -9.07
CA LEU A 202 13.27 2.30 -9.92
C LEU A 202 12.21 3.23 -10.52
N PHE A 203 11.51 4.00 -9.67
CA PHE A 203 10.49 4.96 -10.07
C PHE A 203 11.13 6.33 -10.31
N ARG A 204 11.44 6.61 -11.57
CA ARG A 204 12.06 7.88 -11.98
C ARG A 204 11.57 8.27 -13.38
N PRO A 205 11.65 9.54 -13.74
CA PRO A 205 11.40 9.96 -15.12
C PRO A 205 12.31 9.19 -16.07
N THR A 206 11.71 8.46 -17.01
CA THR A 206 12.41 7.64 -17.99
C THR A 206 11.90 7.98 -19.39
N ASP A 207 12.79 8.25 -20.34
CA ASP A 207 12.39 8.37 -21.74
C ASP A 207 12.09 6.97 -22.31
N ILE A 208 10.82 6.58 -22.24
CA ILE A 208 10.34 5.28 -22.74
C ILE A 208 10.52 5.12 -24.24
N ARG A 209 10.60 6.23 -25.00
CA ARG A 209 10.85 6.20 -26.44
C ARG A 209 12.32 5.87 -26.72
N ALA A 210 13.23 6.51 -25.99
CA ALA A 210 14.66 6.20 -26.08
C ALA A 210 14.96 4.77 -25.59
N ALA A 211 14.16 4.24 -24.67
CA ALA A 211 14.27 2.86 -24.19
C ALA A 211 13.67 1.80 -25.16
N GLY A 212 13.13 2.21 -26.31
CA GLY A 212 12.54 1.30 -27.30
C GLY A 212 11.22 0.66 -26.91
N LEU A 213 10.58 1.18 -25.85
CA LEU A 213 9.36 0.58 -25.24
C LEU A 213 8.05 1.15 -25.82
N THR A 214 8.11 1.71 -27.03
CA THR A 214 6.99 2.35 -27.72
C THR A 214 6.13 1.37 -28.51
N GLY A 215 5.67 0.29 -27.92
CA GLY A 215 4.59 -0.51 -28.54
C GLY A 215 3.31 0.32 -28.62
N ALA A 216 2.79 0.58 -29.83
CA ALA A 216 1.44 1.12 -30.16
C ALA A 216 0.83 2.13 -29.15
N ILE A 217 1.61 3.09 -28.63
CA ILE A 217 1.07 4.18 -27.82
C ILE A 217 0.51 5.23 -28.77
N ASP A 218 -0.77 5.58 -28.56
CA ASP A 218 -1.41 6.68 -29.31
C ASP A 218 -0.59 7.98 -29.16
N ILE A 219 -0.54 8.78 -30.19
CA ILE A 219 0.11 10.10 -30.20
C ILE A 219 -0.42 11.02 -29.09
N ARG A 220 -1.66 10.80 -28.65
CA ARG A 220 -2.30 11.51 -27.52
C ARG A 220 -1.74 11.09 -26.15
N GLY A 221 -0.98 10.00 -26.10
CA GLY A 221 -0.47 9.40 -24.88
C GLY A 221 -1.56 8.63 -24.11
N TYR A 222 -1.24 8.18 -22.91
CA TYR A 222 -2.18 7.41 -22.08
C TYR A 222 -2.24 7.94 -20.64
N ALA A 223 -3.38 7.65 -20.00
CA ALA A 223 -3.61 7.75 -18.56
C ALA A 223 -3.50 6.36 -17.93
N VAL A 224 -3.10 6.27 -16.67
CA VAL A 224 -2.96 4.99 -15.96
C VAL A 224 -3.82 4.95 -14.70
N VAL A 225 -4.47 3.82 -14.47
CA VAL A 225 -4.94 3.39 -13.16
C VAL A 225 -4.25 2.07 -12.83
N ALA A 226 -3.61 1.97 -11.66
CA ALA A 226 -2.92 0.76 -11.25
C ALA A 226 -3.36 0.31 -9.84
N GLY A 227 -3.63 -0.98 -9.69
CA GLY A 227 -4.03 -1.59 -8.43
C GLY A 227 -4.88 -2.82 -8.63
N ARG A 228 -5.28 -3.48 -7.54
CA ARG A 228 -6.21 -4.61 -7.61
C ARG A 228 -7.54 -4.15 -8.22
N LEU A 229 -8.07 -4.95 -9.15
CA LEU A 229 -9.33 -4.62 -9.82
C LEU A 229 -10.50 -5.02 -8.91
N GLN A 230 -10.97 -4.05 -8.15
CA GLN A 230 -12.10 -4.17 -7.21
C GLN A 230 -12.83 -2.84 -7.11
N PRO A 231 -14.14 -2.82 -6.80
CA PRO A 231 -14.95 -1.60 -6.76
C PRO A 231 -14.36 -0.50 -5.89
N LEU A 232 -13.74 -0.87 -4.76
CA LEU A 232 -13.10 0.08 -3.83
C LEU A 232 -12.05 0.98 -4.51
N LYS A 233 -11.48 0.56 -5.65
CA LYS A 233 -10.49 1.33 -6.41
C LYS A 233 -11.09 2.33 -7.39
N GLY A 234 -12.42 2.32 -7.59
CA GLY A 234 -13.14 3.32 -8.39
C GLY A 234 -12.78 3.30 -9.87
N LEU A 235 -12.51 2.12 -10.42
CA LEU A 235 -12.15 1.95 -11.84
C LEU A 235 -13.28 2.37 -12.79
N ASP A 236 -14.52 2.23 -12.34
CA ASP A 236 -15.72 2.74 -12.99
C ASP A 236 -15.64 4.25 -13.22
N LEU A 237 -15.34 5.01 -12.16
CA LEU A 237 -15.17 6.46 -12.24
C LEU A 237 -14.01 6.86 -13.19
N ALA A 238 -12.92 6.09 -13.21
CA ALA A 238 -11.83 6.35 -14.15
C ALA A 238 -12.28 6.22 -15.61
N ILE A 239 -13.06 5.18 -15.94
CA ILE A 239 -13.61 4.97 -17.29
C ILE A 239 -14.57 6.11 -17.65
N GLU A 240 -15.51 6.44 -16.77
CA GLU A 240 -16.49 7.51 -16.99
C GLU A 240 -15.82 8.89 -17.16
N ALA A 241 -14.82 9.19 -16.31
CA ALA A 241 -14.05 10.43 -16.41
C ALA A 241 -13.30 10.55 -17.73
N ILE A 242 -12.64 9.46 -18.18
CA ILE A 242 -11.96 9.46 -19.49
C ILE A 242 -12.98 9.59 -20.65
N ALA A 243 -14.15 9.01 -20.54
CA ALA A 243 -15.22 9.16 -21.54
C ALA A 243 -15.68 10.61 -21.67
N ALA A 244 -15.73 11.34 -20.55
CA ALA A 244 -16.12 12.75 -20.50
C ALA A 244 -15.02 13.73 -20.97
N VAL A 245 -13.75 13.31 -21.06
CA VAL A 245 -12.68 14.14 -21.65
C VAL A 245 -12.98 14.40 -23.12
N PRO A 246 -12.83 15.66 -23.64
CA PRO A 246 -13.03 15.97 -25.05
C PRO A 246 -12.23 15.06 -26.00
N GLU A 247 -12.87 14.53 -27.00
CA GLU A 247 -12.31 13.51 -27.92
C GLU A 247 -10.94 13.88 -28.51
N PRO A 248 -10.67 15.14 -28.95
CA PRO A 248 -9.38 15.47 -29.55
C PRO A 248 -8.18 15.34 -28.61
N ILE A 249 -8.38 15.39 -27.29
CA ILE A 249 -7.33 15.30 -26.27
C ILE A 249 -7.47 14.07 -25.37
N ARG A 250 -8.53 13.26 -25.57
CA ARG A 250 -8.81 12.06 -24.77
C ARG A 250 -7.65 11.07 -24.91
N PRO A 251 -6.98 10.70 -23.79
CA PRO A 251 -5.91 9.70 -23.83
C PRO A 251 -6.49 8.30 -23.89
N GLU A 252 -5.66 7.32 -24.20
CA GLU A 252 -5.96 5.92 -23.88
C GLU A 252 -5.95 5.74 -22.35
N LEU A 253 -6.87 4.96 -21.78
CA LEU A 253 -6.84 4.55 -20.38
C LEU A 253 -6.21 3.15 -20.27
N VAL A 254 -5.08 3.06 -19.60
CA VAL A 254 -4.43 1.79 -19.28
C VAL A 254 -4.76 1.40 -17.85
N ILE A 255 -5.39 0.24 -17.70
CA ILE A 255 -5.77 -0.35 -16.40
C ILE A 255 -4.83 -1.51 -16.13
N ALA A 256 -3.98 -1.36 -15.09
CA ALA A 256 -2.97 -2.33 -14.68
C ALA A 256 -3.35 -2.99 -13.34
N GLY A 257 -3.38 -4.31 -13.32
CA GLY A 257 -3.73 -5.12 -12.16
C GLY A 257 -4.59 -6.31 -12.53
N ASP A 258 -4.97 -7.09 -11.54
CA ASP A 258 -5.84 -8.25 -11.70
C ASP A 258 -7.00 -8.20 -10.71
N ALA A 259 -8.10 -8.86 -11.04
CA ALA A 259 -9.22 -9.02 -10.13
C ALA A 259 -8.83 -10.00 -9.02
N SER A 260 -9.20 -9.70 -7.79
CA SER A 260 -9.13 -10.72 -6.75
C SER A 260 -10.22 -11.76 -6.93
N ALA A 261 -10.02 -12.96 -6.39
CA ALA A 261 -10.98 -14.07 -6.50
C ALA A 261 -12.41 -13.74 -6.01
N ASP A 262 -12.57 -12.70 -5.20
CA ASP A 262 -13.87 -12.24 -4.70
C ASP A 262 -14.65 -11.41 -5.72
N TYR A 263 -14.02 -10.97 -6.83
CA TYR A 263 -14.58 -10.07 -7.82
C TYR A 263 -14.53 -10.66 -9.23
N ASP A 264 -14.84 -11.95 -9.34
CA ASP A 264 -14.99 -12.63 -10.64
C ASP A 264 -16.02 -11.90 -11.49
N GLY A 265 -15.65 -11.55 -12.74
CA GLY A 265 -16.52 -10.83 -13.65
C GLY A 265 -16.40 -9.30 -13.62
N TYR A 266 -15.74 -8.70 -12.63
CA TYR A 266 -15.62 -7.23 -12.55
C TYR A 266 -14.92 -6.61 -13.78
N ILE A 267 -13.95 -7.31 -14.36
CA ILE A 267 -13.30 -6.86 -15.61
C ILE A 267 -14.32 -6.77 -16.77
N ASP A 268 -15.24 -7.71 -16.85
CA ASP A 268 -16.26 -7.71 -17.91
C ASP A 268 -17.31 -6.61 -17.68
N GLU A 269 -17.64 -6.30 -16.42
CA GLU A 269 -18.45 -5.13 -16.06
C GLU A 269 -17.79 -3.82 -16.50
N LEU A 270 -16.49 -3.67 -16.26
CA LEU A 270 -15.71 -2.49 -16.68
C LEU A 270 -15.61 -2.38 -18.21
N ARG A 271 -15.44 -3.50 -18.92
CA ARG A 271 -15.49 -3.53 -20.39
C ARG A 271 -16.87 -3.12 -20.93
N ALA A 272 -17.93 -3.63 -20.33
CA ALA A 272 -19.28 -3.25 -20.68
C ALA A 272 -19.55 -1.77 -20.39
N LEU A 273 -19.00 -1.23 -19.31
CA LEU A 273 -19.06 0.21 -19.01
C LEU A 273 -18.37 1.04 -20.09
N ALA A 274 -17.15 0.68 -20.49
CA ALA A 274 -16.43 1.36 -21.56
C ALA A 274 -17.20 1.33 -22.89
N ALA A 275 -17.82 0.19 -23.23
CA ALA A 275 -18.65 0.05 -24.41
C ALA A 275 -19.91 0.93 -24.37
N ARG A 276 -20.60 1.02 -23.21
CA ARG A 276 -21.76 1.92 -23.03
C ARG A 276 -21.40 3.39 -23.29
N HIS A 277 -20.17 3.79 -22.96
CA HIS A 277 -19.64 5.14 -23.21
C HIS A 277 -18.98 5.31 -24.59
N GLY A 278 -18.93 4.25 -25.43
CA GLY A 278 -18.35 4.29 -26.78
C GLY A 278 -16.84 4.48 -26.79
N ILE A 279 -16.13 4.09 -25.71
CA ILE A 279 -14.67 4.24 -25.56
C ILE A 279 -13.95 2.90 -25.38
N GLU A 280 -14.58 1.79 -25.76
CA GLU A 280 -13.99 0.45 -25.62
C GLU A 280 -12.61 0.31 -26.28
N ARG A 281 -12.34 1.07 -27.34
CA ARG A 281 -11.05 1.11 -28.02
C ARG A 281 -10.01 1.99 -27.32
N ASN A 282 -10.47 2.81 -26.37
CA ASN A 282 -9.60 3.70 -25.60
C ASN A 282 -9.28 3.12 -24.21
N VAL A 283 -9.79 1.93 -23.85
CA VAL A 283 -9.54 1.26 -22.57
C VAL A 283 -8.77 -0.03 -22.79
N ARG A 284 -7.60 -0.14 -22.18
CA ARG A 284 -6.73 -1.30 -22.30
C ARG A 284 -6.43 -1.90 -20.92
N PHE A 285 -6.78 -3.16 -20.74
CA PHE A 285 -6.41 -3.95 -19.57
C PHE A 285 -5.08 -4.67 -19.86
N VAL A 286 -4.08 -4.43 -19.02
CA VAL A 286 -2.71 -4.98 -19.23
C VAL A 286 -2.34 -6.06 -18.21
N GLY A 287 -3.26 -6.42 -17.30
CA GLY A 287 -3.01 -7.39 -16.25
C GLY A 287 -2.06 -6.88 -15.16
N PRO A 288 -1.65 -7.78 -14.22
CA PRO A 288 -0.70 -7.45 -13.18
C PRO A 288 0.66 -7.11 -13.78
N GLN A 289 1.34 -6.13 -13.20
CA GLN A 289 2.63 -5.64 -13.66
C GLN A 289 3.71 -5.94 -12.63
N SER A 290 4.87 -6.40 -13.09
CA SER A 290 6.06 -6.43 -12.23
C SER A 290 6.40 -5.01 -11.77
N ARG A 291 7.19 -4.87 -10.71
CA ARG A 291 7.63 -3.54 -10.23
C ARG A 291 8.36 -2.75 -11.33
N VAL A 292 9.16 -3.42 -12.14
CA VAL A 292 9.90 -2.81 -13.26
C VAL A 292 8.94 -2.36 -14.36
N ASP A 293 7.99 -3.21 -14.75
CA ASP A 293 7.02 -2.89 -15.80
C ASP A 293 6.07 -1.76 -15.33
N LEU A 294 5.67 -1.77 -14.04
CA LEU A 294 4.88 -0.69 -13.46
C LEU A 294 5.64 0.64 -13.49
N ALA A 295 6.93 0.65 -13.15
CA ALA A 295 7.75 1.87 -13.19
C ALA A 295 7.84 2.45 -14.62
N LEU A 296 8.01 1.59 -15.63
CA LEU A 296 8.00 1.98 -17.03
C LEU A 296 6.62 2.49 -17.46
N LEU A 297 5.56 1.78 -17.08
CA LEU A 297 4.19 2.16 -17.38
C LEU A 297 3.85 3.53 -16.77
N LEU A 298 4.18 3.76 -15.51
CA LEU A 298 3.95 5.05 -14.85
C LEU A 298 4.77 6.15 -15.51
N SER A 299 6.08 5.94 -15.75
CA SER A 299 6.98 6.94 -16.33
C SER A 299 6.54 7.43 -17.72
N GLY A 300 5.86 6.57 -18.50
CA GLY A 300 5.34 6.92 -19.80
C GLY A 300 3.96 7.57 -19.82
N ALA A 301 3.27 7.59 -18.70
CA ALA A 301 1.92 8.12 -18.60
C ALA A 301 1.91 9.66 -18.65
N ARG A 302 0.82 10.23 -19.16
CA ARG A 302 0.55 11.67 -19.08
C ARG A 302 -0.05 12.08 -17.76
N VAL A 303 -0.79 11.17 -17.13
CA VAL A 303 -1.47 11.36 -15.84
C VAL A 303 -1.78 10.00 -15.23
N VAL A 304 -1.73 9.92 -13.91
CA VAL A 304 -2.19 8.75 -13.14
C VAL A 304 -3.45 9.12 -12.39
N LEU A 305 -4.46 8.25 -12.43
CA LEU A 305 -5.70 8.41 -11.68
C LEU A 305 -5.70 7.46 -10.49
N VAL A 306 -6.08 7.98 -9.32
CA VAL A 306 -6.30 7.18 -8.11
C VAL A 306 -7.69 7.49 -7.56
N PRO A 307 -8.75 7.00 -8.22
CA PRO A 307 -10.14 7.33 -7.89
C PRO A 307 -10.73 6.46 -6.78
N SER A 308 -9.89 5.96 -5.88
CA SER A 308 -10.27 5.04 -4.82
C SER A 308 -11.32 5.63 -3.87
N HIS A 309 -12.25 4.79 -3.40
CA HIS A 309 -13.18 5.15 -2.34
C HIS A 309 -12.49 5.21 -0.96
N SER A 310 -11.45 4.43 -0.77
CA SER A 310 -10.64 4.41 0.45
C SER A 310 -9.20 4.04 0.12
N GLU A 311 -8.26 4.75 0.72
CA GLU A 311 -6.82 4.48 0.66
C GLU A 311 -6.17 4.81 2.00
N THR A 312 -5.34 3.92 2.48
CA THR A 312 -4.59 4.18 3.72
C THR A 312 -3.48 5.19 3.50
N TYR A 313 -2.80 5.14 2.33
CA TYR A 313 -1.82 6.15 1.92
C TYR A 313 -1.91 6.49 0.43
N GLY A 314 -1.72 5.50 -0.46
CA GLY A 314 -1.70 5.69 -1.90
C GLY A 314 -0.29 5.52 -2.49
N LEU A 315 0.29 4.33 -2.36
CA LEU A 315 1.65 4.05 -2.90
C LEU A 315 1.77 4.32 -4.39
N VAL A 316 0.74 4.00 -5.18
CA VAL A 316 0.75 4.27 -6.63
C VAL A 316 0.84 5.77 -6.92
N ALA A 317 0.20 6.62 -6.11
CA ALA A 317 0.33 8.06 -6.24
C ALA A 317 1.77 8.53 -5.94
N LEU A 318 2.42 7.95 -4.91
CA LEU A 318 3.82 8.23 -4.58
C LEU A 318 4.78 7.72 -5.67
N GLU A 319 4.53 6.55 -6.24
CA GLU A 319 5.30 5.96 -7.35
C GLU A 319 5.17 6.79 -8.63
N ALA A 320 3.97 7.29 -8.93
CA ALA A 320 3.73 8.21 -10.04
C ALA A 320 4.47 9.54 -9.82
N ALA A 321 4.40 10.10 -8.61
CA ALA A 321 5.12 11.31 -8.22
C ALA A 321 6.63 11.12 -8.40
N ALA A 322 7.19 10.01 -7.92
CA ALA A 322 8.60 9.65 -8.11
C ALA A 322 8.98 9.50 -9.59
N SER A 323 8.05 9.03 -10.43
CA SER A 323 8.22 8.93 -11.88
C SER A 323 8.04 10.28 -12.61
N GLY A 324 7.73 11.37 -11.88
CA GLY A 324 7.51 12.70 -12.43
C GLY A 324 6.20 12.82 -13.22
N VAL A 325 5.17 12.07 -12.84
CA VAL A 325 3.88 12.07 -13.52
C VAL A 325 2.80 12.67 -12.63
N PRO A 326 2.00 13.63 -13.14
CA PRO A 326 0.91 14.24 -12.37
C PRO A 326 -0.13 13.21 -11.97
N VAL A 327 -0.70 13.38 -10.76
CA VAL A 327 -1.74 12.51 -10.22
C VAL A 327 -3.05 13.28 -10.09
N VAL A 328 -4.17 12.64 -10.47
CA VAL A 328 -5.52 13.05 -10.06
C VAL A 328 -6.03 12.00 -9.07
N ALA A 329 -6.27 12.38 -7.84
CA ALA A 329 -6.64 11.48 -6.76
C ALA A 329 -7.98 11.85 -6.13
N ALA A 330 -8.71 10.85 -5.63
CA ALA A 330 -9.85 11.10 -4.75
C ALA A 330 -9.37 11.63 -3.39
N ALA A 331 -10.18 12.47 -2.77
CA ALA A 331 -9.95 12.97 -1.42
C ALA A 331 -10.27 11.91 -0.36
N ALA A 332 -9.64 10.73 -0.45
CA ALA A 332 -9.94 9.53 0.33
C ALA A 332 -8.76 9.13 1.21
N GLY A 333 -8.95 9.20 2.54
CA GLY A 333 -7.93 8.80 3.52
C GLY A 333 -6.58 9.48 3.28
N GLY A 334 -5.51 8.69 3.30
CA GLY A 334 -4.13 9.14 3.13
C GLY A 334 -3.77 9.68 1.74
N LEU A 335 -4.67 9.60 0.74
CA LEU A 335 -4.43 10.25 -0.56
C LEU A 335 -4.29 11.77 -0.45
N ARG A 336 -4.96 12.41 0.52
CA ARG A 336 -4.78 13.85 0.80
C ARG A 336 -3.36 14.20 1.29
N GLU A 337 -2.64 13.21 1.80
CA GLU A 337 -1.25 13.34 2.25
C GLU A 337 -0.27 12.92 1.16
N ALA A 338 -0.61 11.88 0.40
CA ALA A 338 0.23 11.42 -0.71
C ALA A 338 0.29 12.44 -1.85
N VAL A 339 -0.82 13.16 -2.09
CA VAL A 339 -0.96 14.16 -3.14
C VAL A 339 -1.37 15.49 -2.52
N LEU A 340 -0.55 16.53 -2.65
CA LEU A 340 -0.87 17.89 -2.21
C LEU A 340 -1.65 18.60 -3.32
N ASP A 341 -2.91 18.94 -3.02
CA ASP A 341 -3.81 19.54 -4.02
C ASP A 341 -3.26 20.84 -4.59
N GLY A 342 -3.29 20.95 -5.93
CA GLY A 342 -2.81 22.10 -6.67
C GLY A 342 -1.28 22.28 -6.69
N ASP A 343 -0.53 21.48 -5.94
CA ASP A 343 0.93 21.53 -5.85
C ASP A 343 1.59 20.29 -6.48
N THR A 344 1.37 19.08 -5.93
CA THR A 344 1.96 17.84 -6.45
C THR A 344 0.99 17.02 -7.29
N GLY A 345 -0.27 17.43 -7.38
CA GLY A 345 -1.34 16.79 -8.14
C GLY A 345 -2.64 17.54 -7.96
N VAL A 346 -3.74 16.87 -8.28
CA VAL A 346 -5.11 17.37 -8.08
C VAL A 346 -5.85 16.38 -7.19
N VAL A 347 -6.47 16.87 -6.11
CA VAL A 347 -7.27 16.07 -5.19
C VAL A 347 -8.72 16.48 -5.28
N LEU A 348 -9.61 15.54 -5.59
CA LEU A 348 -11.02 15.80 -5.84
C LEU A 348 -11.92 15.17 -4.78
N ASP A 349 -12.73 16.01 -4.13
CA ASP A 349 -13.78 15.58 -3.21
C ASP A 349 -15.11 15.46 -3.95
N SER A 350 -15.10 14.72 -5.05
CA SER A 350 -16.26 14.49 -5.90
C SER A 350 -16.13 13.15 -6.61
N ARG A 351 -17.26 12.46 -6.78
CA ARG A 351 -17.38 11.25 -7.60
C ARG A 351 -18.05 11.54 -8.96
N ASP A 352 -18.27 12.81 -9.29
CA ASP A 352 -18.83 13.23 -10.58
C ASP A 352 -17.76 13.08 -11.69
N PRO A 353 -17.99 12.25 -12.71
CA PRO A 353 -17.06 12.06 -13.83
C PRO A 353 -16.70 13.34 -14.58
N GLU A 354 -17.63 14.31 -14.65
CA GLU A 354 -17.38 15.60 -15.32
C GLU A 354 -16.36 16.45 -14.55
N VAL A 355 -16.38 16.41 -13.21
CA VAL A 355 -15.38 17.10 -12.39
C VAL A 355 -14.00 16.50 -12.60
N TRP A 356 -13.90 15.18 -12.67
CA TRP A 356 -12.67 14.46 -12.99
C TRP A 356 -12.17 14.75 -14.40
N ALA A 357 -13.08 14.75 -15.39
CA ALA A 357 -12.76 15.10 -16.77
C ALA A 357 -12.24 16.54 -16.89
N GLY A 358 -12.76 17.48 -16.11
CA GLY A 358 -12.28 18.85 -16.03
C GLY A 358 -10.83 18.93 -15.55
N ALA A 359 -10.47 18.24 -14.46
CA ALA A 359 -9.10 18.15 -13.95
C ALA A 359 -8.14 17.49 -14.96
N LEU A 360 -8.57 16.39 -15.57
CA LEU A 360 -7.82 15.70 -16.62
C LEU A 360 -7.60 16.61 -17.83
N THR A 361 -8.63 17.30 -18.28
CA THR A 361 -8.54 18.25 -19.41
C THR A 361 -7.54 19.35 -19.12
N GLN A 362 -7.53 19.89 -17.90
CA GLN A 362 -6.57 20.92 -17.51
C GLN A 362 -5.11 20.41 -17.59
N ILE A 363 -4.84 19.19 -17.06
CA ILE A 363 -3.50 18.59 -17.12
C ILE A 363 -3.11 18.29 -18.57
N LEU A 364 -4.01 17.70 -19.35
CA LEU A 364 -3.72 17.24 -20.71
C LEU A 364 -3.56 18.37 -21.73
N SER A 365 -4.26 19.50 -21.55
CA SER A 365 -4.24 20.65 -22.46
C SER A 365 -3.30 21.78 -22.04
N ASN A 366 -2.78 21.75 -20.79
CA ASN A 366 -1.87 22.79 -20.28
C ASN A 366 -0.52 22.19 -19.87
N PRO A 367 0.47 22.09 -20.79
CA PRO A 367 1.78 21.52 -20.51
C PRO A 367 2.55 22.23 -19.38
N ALA A 368 2.36 23.54 -19.21
CA ALA A 368 3.02 24.31 -18.15
C ALA A 368 2.47 23.90 -16.76
N PHE A 369 1.16 23.72 -16.65
CA PHE A 369 0.51 23.23 -15.44
C PHE A 369 0.95 21.80 -15.10
N ALA A 370 0.87 20.88 -16.08
CA ALA A 370 1.31 19.50 -15.92
C ALA A 370 2.78 19.43 -15.46
N ARG A 371 3.68 20.19 -16.08
CA ARG A 371 5.10 20.23 -15.73
C ARG A 371 5.33 20.75 -14.31
N ARG A 372 4.59 21.78 -13.87
CA ARG A 372 4.70 22.30 -12.51
C ARG A 372 4.35 21.23 -11.49
N LEU A 373 3.20 20.56 -11.66
CA LEU A 373 2.80 19.44 -10.80
C LEU A 373 3.85 18.33 -10.80
N SER A 374 4.35 17.91 -11.97
CA SER A 374 5.37 16.86 -12.11
C SER A 374 6.63 17.17 -11.32
N LEU A 375 7.15 18.39 -11.42
CA LEU A 375 8.40 18.78 -10.76
C LEU A 375 8.23 18.81 -9.25
N ALA A 376 7.16 19.43 -8.73
CA ALA A 376 6.87 19.48 -7.30
C ALA A 376 6.61 18.07 -6.72
N ALA A 377 5.87 17.21 -7.46
CA ALA A 377 5.61 15.83 -7.06
C ALA A 377 6.92 15.03 -6.94
N ARG A 378 7.82 15.16 -7.94
CA ARG A 378 9.11 14.49 -7.94
C ARG A 378 10.00 14.97 -6.78
N GLU A 379 10.11 16.28 -6.58
CA GLU A 379 10.88 16.87 -5.48
C GLU A 379 10.41 16.34 -4.11
N ARG A 380 9.08 16.30 -3.90
CA ARG A 380 8.51 15.73 -2.68
C ARG A 380 8.83 14.23 -2.53
N ALA A 381 8.67 13.44 -3.60
CA ALA A 381 8.92 12.00 -3.56
C ALA A 381 10.38 11.65 -3.25
N GLU A 382 11.34 12.49 -3.65
CA GLU A 382 12.76 12.31 -3.32
C GLU A 382 13.07 12.39 -1.82
N HIS A 383 12.18 13.00 -1.03
CA HIS A 383 12.27 13.05 0.41
C HIS A 383 11.53 11.91 1.12
N LEU A 384 10.83 11.05 0.38
CA LEU A 384 10.07 9.91 0.90
C LEU A 384 10.70 8.60 0.44
N ASP A 385 11.83 8.23 1.06
CA ASP A 385 12.56 7.02 0.74
C ASP A 385 12.41 5.93 1.83
N TRP A 386 12.74 4.69 1.49
CA TRP A 386 12.66 3.56 2.41
C TRP A 386 13.65 3.65 3.58
N PRO A 387 14.88 4.15 3.43
CA PRO A 387 15.78 4.42 4.56
C PRO A 387 15.18 5.36 5.60
N ARG A 388 14.48 6.41 5.19
CA ARG A 388 13.80 7.34 6.12
C ARG A 388 12.65 6.64 6.85
N SER A 389 11.84 5.86 6.12
CA SER A 389 10.78 5.04 6.72
C SER A 389 11.35 4.07 7.77
N ALA A 390 12.43 3.35 7.43
CA ALA A 390 13.10 2.43 8.36
C ALA A 390 13.68 3.15 9.59
N ASN A 391 14.24 4.33 9.42
CA ASN A 391 14.75 5.14 10.55
C ASN A 391 13.62 5.54 11.52
N GLY A 392 12.45 5.87 11.01
CA GLY A 392 11.24 6.08 11.81
C GLY A 392 10.90 4.84 12.66
N LEU A 393 10.88 3.66 12.04
CA LEU A 393 10.64 2.39 12.74
C LEU A 393 11.70 2.11 13.80
N VAL A 394 12.98 2.30 13.48
CA VAL A 394 14.10 2.11 14.43
C VAL A 394 13.94 3.03 15.64
N THR A 395 13.47 4.25 15.45
CA THR A 395 13.18 5.19 16.54
C THR A 395 12.11 4.64 17.47
N VAL A 396 11.00 4.14 16.92
CA VAL A 396 9.93 3.48 17.69
C VAL A 396 10.48 2.24 18.43
N TYR A 397 11.14 1.33 17.73
CA TYR A 397 11.67 0.11 18.35
C TYR A 397 12.62 0.38 19.50
N ARG A 398 13.53 1.34 19.33
CA ARG A 398 14.50 1.70 20.38
C ARG A 398 13.88 2.36 21.59
N SER A 399 12.78 3.08 21.43
CA SER A 399 12.05 3.64 22.57
C SER A 399 11.44 2.54 23.46
N LEU A 400 11.06 1.42 22.85
CA LEU A 400 10.44 0.29 23.56
C LEU A 400 11.47 -0.66 24.18
N VAL A 401 12.61 -0.88 23.50
CA VAL A 401 13.64 -1.82 23.96
C VAL A 401 14.49 -1.23 25.11
N ARG A 402 14.55 0.10 25.24
CA ARG A 402 15.27 0.76 26.34
C ARG A 402 14.38 0.94 27.56
N PRO A 403 14.83 0.55 28.79
CA PRO A 403 14.10 0.89 30.00
C PRO A 403 13.93 2.42 30.11
N GLY A 404 12.71 2.92 30.12
CA GLY A 404 12.39 4.35 30.28
C GLY A 404 12.44 5.20 28.98
N GLY A 405 12.46 4.59 27.80
CA GLY A 405 12.32 5.31 26.52
C GLY A 405 10.92 5.93 26.38
N VAL A 406 10.86 7.20 25.95
CA VAL A 406 9.60 7.88 25.59
C VAL A 406 9.41 7.78 24.09
N LEU A 407 8.21 7.39 23.65
CA LEU A 407 7.83 7.38 22.23
C LEU A 407 7.89 8.80 21.66
N PRO A 408 8.37 9.01 20.42
CA PRO A 408 8.32 10.31 19.78
C PRO A 408 6.85 10.74 19.63
N SER A 409 6.54 11.98 20.05
CA SER A 409 5.18 12.51 19.95
C SER A 409 4.78 12.77 18.49
N LEU A 410 3.47 12.77 18.20
CA LEU A 410 2.85 13.01 16.88
C LEU A 410 3.26 14.33 16.18
N LEU A 411 3.99 15.23 16.85
CA LEU A 411 4.12 16.64 16.46
C LEU A 411 5.48 17.02 15.86
N SER A 412 6.27 16.11 15.31
CA SER A 412 7.56 16.51 14.71
C SER A 412 7.94 15.64 13.51
N ALA A 413 7.41 15.97 12.35
CA ALA A 413 8.05 15.69 11.08
C ALA A 413 7.63 16.73 10.01
#